data_cc92780fd1f72c58662d9e63b1af477a
#
_entry.id   cc92780fd1f72c58662d9e63b1af477a
#
_cell.length_a   1.000
_cell.length_b   1.000
_cell.length_c   1.000
_cell.angle_alpha   90.00
_cell.angle_beta   90.00
_cell.angle_gamma   90.00
#
_symmetry.space_group_name_H-M   'P 1'
#
loop_
_entity.id
_entity.type
_entity.pdbx_description
1 polymer ?
#
loop_
_entity_poly.entity_id
_entity_poly.type
_entity_poly.pdbx_seq_one_letter_code
_entity_poly.pdbx_strand_id
1 'polypeptide(L)'
;MKAKYLVIIGLLAATFAACSRDEESLFDKPAAIRAQEAIDNAFDVLTSAENGWEMAYFPNLEASAKGYNMVLKFSKNGNVSVTAKNSATTMNKIMTDTASTWAVKSDYGPILTFDTYNDVFHAFSDPQNDGAGLLGDYEFLILKATPELVLLKGKKHSAYTVMRPMKHTD
;
A
#
# COMPACT_ATOMS: atom_id res chain seq x y z
N MET A 1 -13.88 63.88 11.57
CA MET A 1 -13.35 62.83 10.59
C MET A 1 -12.29 61.89 11.19
N LYS A 2 -11.46 62.31 12.13
CA LYS A 2 -10.37 61.46 12.66
C LYS A 2 -10.80 60.26 13.54
N ALA A 3 -11.94 60.36 14.25
CA ALA A 3 -12.42 59.25 15.11
C ALA A 3 -12.95 58.04 14.34
N LYS A 4 -13.53 58.23 13.16
CA LYS A 4 -14.05 57.12 12.31
C LYS A 4 -12.95 56.23 11.75
N TYR A 5 -11.80 56.78 11.43
CA TYR A 5 -10.64 56.01 10.92
C TYR A 5 -9.94 55.22 12.03
N LEU A 6 -9.94 55.73 13.27
CA LEU A 6 -9.40 55.01 14.41
C LEU A 6 -10.20 53.73 14.74
N VAL A 7 -11.53 53.78 14.61
CA VAL A 7 -12.41 52.61 14.81
C VAL A 7 -12.20 51.57 13.73
N ILE A 8 -12.03 51.98 12.48
CA ILE A 8 -11.81 51.06 11.35
C ILE A 8 -10.44 50.39 11.47
N ILE A 9 -9.40 51.10 11.86
CA ILE A 9 -8.06 50.52 12.07
C ILE A 9 -8.05 49.57 13.27
N GLY A 10 -8.79 49.84 14.33
CA GLY A 10 -8.94 48.94 15.48
C GLY A 10 -9.69 47.65 15.10
N LEU A 11 -10.70 47.72 14.23
CA LEU A 11 -11.44 46.54 13.74
C LEU A 11 -10.59 45.67 12.81
N LEU A 12 -9.75 46.27 11.97
CA LEU A 12 -8.84 45.52 11.08
C LEU A 12 -7.72 44.82 11.87
N ALA A 13 -7.22 45.42 12.95
CA ALA A 13 -6.19 44.80 13.80
C ALA A 13 -6.73 43.59 14.59
N ALA A 14 -8.00 43.56 14.94
CA ALA A 14 -8.61 42.46 15.67
C ALA A 14 -8.81 41.20 14.81
N THR A 15 -8.87 41.34 13.47
CA THR A 15 -9.04 40.19 12.56
C THR A 15 -7.75 39.41 12.35
N PHE A 16 -6.58 39.98 12.59
CA PHE A 16 -5.31 39.27 12.48
C PHE A 16 -4.94 38.46 13.74
N ALA A 17 -5.57 38.70 14.87
CA ALA A 17 -5.33 37.94 16.10
C ALA A 17 -6.13 36.64 16.21
N ALA A 18 -7.05 36.37 15.27
CA ALA A 18 -7.91 35.18 15.30
C ALA A 18 -7.30 33.95 14.64
N CYS A 19 -6.09 34.02 14.05
CA CYS A 19 -5.45 32.92 13.36
C CYS A 19 -4.37 32.16 14.16
N SER A 20 -4.20 32.48 15.45
CA SER A 20 -3.35 31.68 16.35
C SER A 20 -4.20 30.91 17.35
N ARG A 21 -5.12 30.07 16.87
CA ARG A 21 -5.50 28.92 17.68
C ARG A 21 -4.35 27.94 17.55
N ASP A 22 -3.59 27.79 18.61
CA ASP A 22 -2.85 26.58 18.89
C ASP A 22 -3.91 25.48 18.96
N GLU A 23 -4.24 24.85 17.81
CA GLU A 23 -4.89 23.57 17.82
C GLU A 23 -3.88 22.64 18.49
N GLU A 24 -4.13 22.26 19.73
CA GLU A 24 -3.43 21.17 20.37
C GLU A 24 -3.48 20.01 19.37
N SER A 25 -2.33 19.74 18.75
CA SER A 25 -2.27 18.71 17.76
C SER A 25 -2.61 17.41 18.46
N LEU A 26 -3.69 16.74 18.06
CA LEU A 26 -4.10 15.43 18.57
C LEU A 26 -2.99 14.37 18.43
N PHE A 27 -1.89 14.73 17.79
CA PHE A 27 -0.76 13.86 17.51
C PHE A 27 0.55 14.58 17.87
N ASP A 28 1.45 13.87 18.50
CA ASP A 28 2.78 14.36 18.91
C ASP A 28 3.67 14.79 17.74
N LYS A 29 3.36 14.30 16.51
CA LYS A 29 4.16 14.55 15.30
C LYS A 29 3.31 15.12 14.16
N PRO A 30 3.88 16.01 13.32
CA PRO A 30 3.24 16.47 12.08
C PRO A 30 2.81 15.32 11.17
N ALA A 31 1.71 15.51 10.43
CA ALA A 31 1.17 14.48 9.54
C ALA A 31 2.19 13.97 8.50
N ALA A 32 3.01 14.86 7.94
CA ALA A 32 4.04 14.48 6.96
C ALA A 32 5.10 13.56 7.57
N ILE A 33 5.52 13.80 8.82
CA ILE A 33 6.49 12.95 9.51
C ILE A 33 5.89 11.57 9.77
N ARG A 34 4.64 11.52 10.26
CA ARG A 34 3.94 10.25 10.51
C ARG A 34 3.74 9.44 9.22
N ALA A 35 3.45 10.12 8.11
CA ALA A 35 3.32 9.46 6.81
C ALA A 35 4.66 8.86 6.35
N GLN A 36 5.77 9.60 6.50
CA GLN A 36 7.09 9.08 6.16
C GLN A 36 7.50 7.90 7.04
N GLU A 37 7.29 8.01 8.36
CA GLU A 37 7.56 6.91 9.29
C GLU A 37 6.75 5.63 8.95
N ALA A 38 5.52 5.78 8.50
CA ALA A 38 4.70 4.65 8.07
C ALA A 38 5.23 3.99 6.78
N ILE A 39 5.76 4.78 5.84
CA ILE A 39 6.40 4.28 4.62
C ILE A 39 7.69 3.54 4.98
N ASP A 40 8.55 4.15 5.79
CA ASP A 40 9.84 3.57 6.21
C ASP A 40 9.62 2.26 6.98
N ASN A 41 8.67 2.25 7.93
CA ASN A 41 8.28 1.03 8.64
C ASN A 41 7.78 -0.07 7.69
N ALA A 42 6.93 0.28 6.75
CA ALA A 42 6.41 -0.70 5.80
C ALA A 42 7.53 -1.28 4.91
N PHE A 43 8.46 -0.45 4.46
CA PHE A 43 9.62 -0.88 3.69
C PHE A 43 10.52 -1.84 4.51
N ASP A 44 10.82 -1.48 5.75
CA ASP A 44 11.65 -2.31 6.64
C ASP A 44 10.97 -3.65 6.95
N VAL A 45 9.68 -3.64 7.24
CA VAL A 45 8.90 -4.86 7.48
C VAL A 45 8.90 -5.75 6.24
N LEU A 46 8.57 -5.21 5.06
CA LEU A 46 8.51 -6.01 3.83
C LEU A 46 9.85 -6.65 3.48
N THR A 47 10.95 -5.97 3.75
CA THR A 47 12.31 -6.48 3.47
C THR A 47 12.89 -7.36 4.58
N SER A 48 12.21 -7.51 5.72
CA SER A 48 12.71 -8.26 6.89
C SER A 48 12.56 -9.77 6.77
N ALA A 49 11.63 -10.27 5.95
CA ALA A 49 11.35 -11.70 5.84
C ALA A 49 12.37 -12.40 4.93
N GLU A 50 13.38 -13.03 5.51
CA GLU A 50 14.47 -13.73 4.78
C GLU A 50 13.97 -14.80 3.81
N ASN A 51 12.94 -15.57 4.21
CA ASN A 51 12.32 -16.60 3.38
C ASN A 51 11.19 -16.07 2.50
N GLY A 52 10.87 -14.76 2.60
CA GLY A 52 9.77 -14.12 1.91
C GLY A 52 8.45 -14.18 2.68
N TRP A 53 7.41 -13.72 2.01
CA TRP A 53 6.05 -13.59 2.53
C TRP A 53 5.12 -14.53 1.78
N GLU A 54 4.37 -15.33 2.50
CA GLU A 54 3.22 -16.04 1.94
C GLU A 54 2.03 -15.07 1.88
N MET A 55 1.55 -14.81 0.67
CA MET A 55 0.45 -13.92 0.38
C MET A 55 -0.81 -14.72 0.04
N ALA A 56 -1.85 -14.55 0.84
CA ALA A 56 -3.19 -14.99 0.49
C ALA A 56 -3.88 -13.87 -0.31
N TYR A 57 -3.84 -14.00 -1.62
CA TYR A 57 -4.29 -12.99 -2.56
C TYR A 57 -5.72 -13.25 -3.04
N PHE A 58 -6.55 -12.21 -2.98
CA PHE A 58 -7.90 -12.21 -3.51
C PHE A 58 -8.01 -11.12 -4.57
N PRO A 59 -8.22 -11.46 -5.85
CA PRO A 59 -8.24 -10.47 -6.94
C PRO A 59 -9.34 -9.42 -6.78
N ASN A 60 -10.51 -9.81 -6.30
CA ASN A 60 -11.66 -8.91 -6.13
C ASN A 60 -12.54 -9.36 -4.96
N LEU A 61 -13.58 -8.57 -4.66
CA LEU A 61 -14.55 -8.83 -3.57
C LEU A 61 -15.71 -9.76 -3.96
N GLU A 62 -15.79 -10.22 -5.20
CA GLU A 62 -16.86 -11.10 -5.61
C GLU A 62 -16.79 -12.45 -4.88
N ALA A 63 -17.92 -12.94 -4.43
CA ALA A 63 -18.00 -14.17 -3.64
C ALA A 63 -17.49 -15.43 -4.39
N SER A 64 -17.43 -15.36 -5.70
CA SER A 64 -16.84 -16.39 -6.57
C SER A 64 -15.32 -16.32 -6.63
N ALA A 65 -14.70 -15.24 -6.13
CA ALA A 65 -13.28 -15.05 -6.15
C ALA A 65 -12.59 -16.09 -5.29
N LYS A 66 -11.82 -16.96 -5.93
CA LYS A 66 -10.93 -17.88 -5.24
C LYS A 66 -9.74 -17.10 -4.69
N GLY A 67 -9.28 -17.47 -3.49
CA GLY A 67 -7.98 -17.04 -2.99
C GLY A 67 -6.84 -17.80 -3.71
N TYR A 68 -5.74 -17.10 -3.91
CA TYR A 68 -4.53 -17.64 -4.53
C TYR A 68 -3.35 -17.41 -3.58
N ASN A 69 -2.57 -18.45 -3.35
CA ASN A 69 -1.37 -18.33 -2.56
C ASN A 69 -0.18 -18.02 -3.45
N MET A 70 0.59 -17.02 -3.05
CA MET A 70 1.85 -16.64 -3.70
C MET A 70 2.92 -16.45 -2.64
N VAL A 71 4.17 -16.62 -3.02
CA VAL A 71 5.33 -16.27 -2.18
C VAL A 71 6.01 -15.07 -2.81
N LEU A 72 6.15 -14.00 -2.04
CA LEU A 72 6.81 -12.78 -2.46
C LEU A 72 8.07 -12.57 -1.62
N LYS A 73 9.18 -12.26 -2.28
CA LYS A 73 10.43 -11.89 -1.60
C LYS A 73 10.84 -10.50 -2.05
N PHE A 74 10.78 -9.56 -1.12
CA PHE A 74 11.14 -8.15 -1.34
C PHE A 74 12.61 -7.92 -1.02
N SER A 75 13.32 -7.26 -1.92
CA SER A 75 14.73 -6.91 -1.74
C SER A 75 14.88 -5.40 -1.53
N LYS A 76 15.84 -5.00 -0.70
CA LYS A 76 16.10 -3.57 -0.40
C LYS A 76 16.49 -2.74 -1.61
N ASN A 77 16.96 -3.37 -2.68
CA ASN A 77 17.30 -2.71 -3.94
C ASN A 77 16.07 -2.42 -4.84
N GLY A 78 14.85 -2.68 -4.36
CA GLY A 78 13.62 -2.46 -5.09
C GLY A 78 13.19 -3.62 -5.99
N ASN A 79 13.88 -4.74 -5.99
CA ASN A 79 13.46 -5.94 -6.72
C ASN A 79 12.51 -6.80 -5.89
N VAL A 80 11.57 -7.45 -6.55
CA VAL A 80 10.69 -8.45 -5.93
C VAL A 80 10.64 -9.71 -6.80
N SER A 81 10.69 -10.86 -6.15
CA SER A 81 10.36 -12.13 -6.80
C SER A 81 8.98 -12.60 -6.36
N VAL A 82 8.21 -13.14 -7.30
CA VAL A 82 6.88 -13.70 -7.05
C VAL A 82 6.85 -15.14 -7.53
N THR A 83 6.52 -16.05 -6.63
CA THR A 83 6.38 -17.49 -6.95
C THR A 83 4.96 -17.93 -6.67
N ALA A 84 4.35 -18.62 -7.63
CA ALA A 84 3.03 -19.22 -7.45
C ALA A 84 2.86 -20.52 -8.21
N LYS A 85 1.80 -21.25 -7.82
CA LYS A 85 1.27 -22.39 -8.56
C LYS A 85 -0.24 -22.31 -8.50
N ASN A 86 -0.88 -21.99 -9.62
CA ASN A 86 -2.34 -21.86 -9.69
C ASN A 86 -2.85 -22.12 -11.12
N SER A 87 -4.16 -22.32 -11.25
CA SER A 87 -4.78 -22.57 -12.57
C SER A 87 -5.00 -21.29 -13.37
N ALA A 88 -4.99 -20.12 -12.74
CA ALA A 88 -5.33 -18.87 -13.39
C ALA A 88 -4.16 -18.26 -14.19
N THR A 89 -2.96 -18.26 -13.62
CA THR A 89 -1.81 -17.57 -14.20
C THR A 89 -0.63 -18.46 -14.52
N THR A 90 -0.51 -19.63 -13.88
CA THR A 90 0.66 -20.52 -14.03
C THR A 90 0.35 -21.87 -14.65
N MET A 91 -0.89 -22.10 -15.10
CA MET A 91 -1.34 -23.39 -15.64
C MET A 91 -1.00 -24.59 -14.72
N ASN A 92 -1.13 -24.37 -13.40
CA ASN A 92 -0.79 -25.35 -12.36
C ASN A 92 0.69 -25.79 -12.30
N LYS A 93 1.59 -25.06 -12.95
CA LYS A 93 3.04 -25.25 -12.81
C LYS A 93 3.57 -24.27 -11.76
N ILE A 94 4.68 -24.63 -11.12
CA ILE A 94 5.41 -23.67 -10.28
C ILE A 94 6.11 -22.69 -11.22
N MET A 95 5.80 -21.40 -11.06
CA MET A 95 6.45 -20.31 -11.78
C MET A 95 7.02 -19.30 -10.79
N THR A 96 8.18 -18.78 -11.11
CA THR A 96 8.81 -17.69 -10.36
C THR A 96 9.21 -16.60 -11.34
N ASP A 97 8.73 -15.39 -11.12
CA ASP A 97 9.17 -14.18 -11.80
C ASP A 97 10.05 -13.35 -10.86
N THR A 98 11.25 -13.03 -11.31
CA THR A 98 12.26 -12.28 -10.53
C THR A 98 12.56 -10.90 -11.15
N ALA A 99 11.90 -10.54 -12.24
CA ALA A 99 12.20 -9.34 -13.01
C ALA A 99 11.41 -8.10 -12.56
N SER A 100 10.55 -8.24 -11.57
CA SER A 100 9.67 -7.16 -11.11
C SER A 100 10.33 -6.24 -10.10
N THR A 101 9.86 -4.99 -10.11
CA THR A 101 10.23 -3.97 -9.12
C THR A 101 9.03 -3.60 -8.28
N TRP A 102 9.33 -3.15 -7.07
CA TRP A 102 8.33 -2.72 -6.09
C TRP A 102 8.77 -1.44 -5.37
N ALA A 103 7.81 -0.74 -4.81
CA ALA A 103 8.06 0.41 -3.93
C ALA A 103 6.97 0.57 -2.89
N VAL A 104 7.29 1.26 -1.79
CA VAL A 104 6.29 1.86 -0.89
C VAL A 104 6.23 3.34 -1.20
N LYS A 105 5.05 3.83 -1.58
CA LYS A 105 4.81 5.22 -1.96
C LYS A 105 3.79 5.88 -1.02
N SER A 106 3.77 7.21 -1.01
CA SER A 106 2.73 7.99 -0.31
C SER A 106 1.58 8.30 -1.26
N ASP A 107 0.35 8.03 -0.79
CA ASP A 107 -0.88 8.50 -1.41
C ASP A 107 -1.87 8.86 -0.29
N TYR A 108 -3.01 8.22 -0.15
CA TYR A 108 -3.90 8.34 1.04
C TYR A 108 -3.38 7.57 2.27
N GLY A 109 -2.13 7.18 2.27
CA GLY A 109 -1.39 6.39 3.25
C GLY A 109 -0.22 5.69 2.56
N PRO A 110 0.50 4.79 3.22
CA PRO A 110 1.52 3.99 2.58
C PRO A 110 0.88 3.01 1.59
N ILE A 111 1.38 3.00 0.36
CA ILE A 111 0.93 2.12 -0.73
C ILE A 111 2.08 1.23 -1.17
N LEU A 112 1.87 -0.08 -1.16
CA LEU A 112 2.71 -1.04 -1.86
C LEU A 112 2.32 -1.04 -3.34
N THR A 113 3.29 -0.85 -4.23
CA THR A 113 3.08 -0.90 -5.68
C THR A 113 4.10 -1.83 -6.34
N PHE A 114 3.65 -2.53 -7.38
CA PHE A 114 4.50 -3.34 -8.25
C PHE A 114 4.64 -2.59 -9.57
N ASP A 115 5.81 -1.98 -9.79
CA ASP A 115 6.00 -0.98 -10.84
C ASP A 115 6.34 -1.58 -12.21
N THR A 116 6.83 -2.82 -12.24
CA THR A 116 7.16 -3.55 -13.47
C THR A 116 6.27 -4.77 -13.61
N TYR A 117 5.87 -5.09 -14.84
CA TYR A 117 5.04 -6.25 -15.11
C TYR A 117 5.67 -7.53 -14.56
N ASN A 118 4.85 -8.34 -13.92
CA ASN A 118 5.20 -9.65 -13.35
C ASN A 118 4.25 -10.68 -13.91
N ASP A 119 4.77 -11.68 -14.60
CA ASP A 119 3.98 -12.70 -15.31
C ASP A 119 3.05 -13.50 -14.36
N VAL A 120 3.45 -13.65 -13.10
CA VAL A 120 2.65 -14.38 -12.10
C VAL A 120 1.55 -13.50 -11.53
N PHE A 121 1.89 -12.27 -11.17
CA PHE A 121 1.04 -11.40 -10.36
C PHE A 121 0.13 -10.50 -11.21
N HIS A 122 0.69 -9.80 -12.20
CA HIS A 122 -0.08 -8.87 -13.04
C HIS A 122 -1.07 -9.59 -13.96
N ALA A 123 -0.84 -10.87 -14.24
CA ALA A 123 -1.79 -11.65 -15.01
C ALA A 123 -3.21 -11.71 -14.39
N PHE A 124 -3.35 -11.44 -13.08
CA PHE A 124 -4.66 -11.28 -12.44
C PHE A 124 -5.36 -9.97 -12.80
N SER A 125 -4.62 -8.93 -13.19
CA SER A 125 -5.15 -7.63 -13.60
C SER A 125 -5.37 -7.52 -15.11
N ASP A 126 -4.73 -8.36 -15.90
CA ASP A 126 -4.83 -8.33 -17.36
C ASP A 126 -6.17 -8.88 -17.86
N PRO A 127 -6.90 -8.12 -18.69
CA PRO A 127 -8.01 -8.67 -19.43
C PRO A 127 -7.49 -9.68 -20.47
N GLN A 128 -7.75 -10.96 -20.26
CA GLN A 128 -7.39 -11.99 -21.20
C GLN A 128 -8.57 -12.30 -22.15
N ASN A 129 -8.30 -12.32 -23.46
CA ASN A 129 -9.23 -12.81 -24.49
C ASN A 129 -10.67 -12.30 -24.34
N ASP A 130 -10.90 -11.02 -24.57
CA ASP A 130 -12.23 -10.36 -24.52
C ASP A 130 -12.92 -10.33 -23.14
N GLY A 131 -12.24 -10.76 -22.07
CA GLY A 131 -12.74 -10.74 -20.70
C GLY A 131 -12.22 -9.56 -19.89
N ALA A 132 -12.88 -9.29 -18.77
CA ALA A 132 -12.45 -8.29 -17.80
C ALA A 132 -11.24 -8.72 -16.94
N GLY A 133 -10.61 -9.87 -17.25
CA GLY A 133 -9.62 -10.49 -16.40
C GLY A 133 -10.19 -10.94 -15.06
N LEU A 134 -9.34 -11.17 -14.07
CA LEU A 134 -9.76 -11.49 -12.71
C LEU A 134 -9.90 -10.26 -11.82
N LEU A 135 -9.80 -9.05 -12.38
CA LEU A 135 -9.91 -7.77 -11.69
C LEU A 135 -8.91 -7.63 -10.53
N GLY A 136 -7.72 -8.17 -10.69
CA GLY A 136 -6.70 -8.11 -9.66
C GLY A 136 -6.09 -6.73 -9.50
N ASP A 137 -5.75 -6.37 -8.27
CA ASP A 137 -4.99 -5.17 -7.94
C ASP A 137 -3.49 -5.48 -7.90
N TYR A 138 -2.67 -4.53 -8.32
CA TYR A 138 -1.20 -4.52 -8.18
C TYR A 138 -0.71 -3.29 -7.39
N GLU A 139 -1.63 -2.45 -6.94
CA GLU A 139 -1.41 -1.37 -5.98
C GLU A 139 -2.28 -1.61 -4.74
N PHE A 140 -1.68 -1.53 -3.55
CA PHE A 140 -2.36 -1.85 -2.30
C PHE A 140 -2.10 -0.80 -1.24
N LEU A 141 -3.16 -0.33 -0.60
CA LEU A 141 -3.06 0.39 0.67
C LEU A 141 -2.51 -0.56 1.73
N ILE A 142 -1.47 -0.16 2.43
CA ILE A 142 -0.93 -0.92 3.56
C ILE A 142 -1.70 -0.49 4.82
N LEU A 143 -2.60 -1.34 5.28
CA LEU A 143 -3.42 -1.07 6.46
C LEU A 143 -2.69 -1.41 7.76
N LYS A 144 -1.78 -2.39 7.69
CA LYS A 144 -0.93 -2.81 8.81
C LYS A 144 0.36 -3.42 8.26
N ALA A 145 1.49 -3.06 8.88
CA ALA A 145 2.78 -3.69 8.61
C ALA A 145 3.48 -3.99 9.94
N THR A 146 3.60 -5.27 10.25
CA THR A 146 4.37 -5.80 11.39
C THR A 146 5.19 -7.01 10.93
N PRO A 147 6.24 -7.42 11.65
CA PRO A 147 7.02 -8.60 11.29
C PRO A 147 6.19 -9.90 11.16
N GLU A 148 5.03 -9.99 11.81
CA GLU A 148 4.18 -11.17 11.82
C GLU A 148 3.07 -11.13 10.78
N LEU A 149 2.69 -9.91 10.34
CA LEU A 149 1.52 -9.73 9.50
C LEU A 149 1.59 -8.42 8.72
N VAL A 150 1.35 -8.50 7.41
CA VAL A 150 1.03 -7.35 6.58
C VAL A 150 -0.41 -7.51 6.07
N LEU A 151 -1.24 -6.49 6.34
CA LEU A 151 -2.61 -6.42 5.85
C LEU A 151 -2.71 -5.35 4.76
N LEU A 152 -3.18 -5.76 3.62
CA LEU A 152 -3.30 -4.94 2.41
C LEU A 152 -4.76 -4.82 1.98
N LYS A 153 -5.07 -3.70 1.32
CA LYS A 153 -6.34 -3.50 0.62
C LYS A 153 -6.06 -3.02 -0.79
N GLY A 154 -6.57 -3.75 -1.77
CA GLY A 154 -6.48 -3.36 -3.17
C GLY A 154 -7.01 -1.95 -3.41
N LYS A 155 -6.27 -1.14 -4.14
CA LYS A 155 -6.59 0.27 -4.36
C LYS A 155 -7.78 0.45 -5.27
N LYS A 156 -7.91 -0.38 -6.30
CA LYS A 156 -8.96 -0.28 -7.31
C LYS A 156 -10.19 -1.12 -6.97
N HIS A 157 -10.00 -2.37 -6.60
CA HIS A 157 -11.11 -3.32 -6.39
C HIS A 157 -11.41 -3.59 -4.91
N SER A 158 -10.65 -2.96 -3.99
CA SER A 158 -10.89 -2.99 -2.54
C SER A 158 -10.81 -4.37 -1.87
N ALA A 159 -10.32 -5.39 -2.55
CA ALA A 159 -10.14 -6.71 -1.97
C ALA A 159 -9.04 -6.70 -0.90
N TYR A 160 -9.27 -7.44 0.19
CA TYR A 160 -8.28 -7.56 1.25
C TYR A 160 -7.32 -8.72 0.96
N THR A 161 -6.06 -8.48 1.25
CA THR A 161 -4.98 -9.43 1.04
C THR A 161 -4.11 -9.47 2.30
N VAL A 162 -3.70 -10.66 2.71
CA VAL A 162 -2.90 -10.87 3.91
C VAL A 162 -1.59 -11.51 3.54
N MET A 163 -0.49 -11.00 4.10
CA MET A 163 0.82 -11.63 4.00
C MET A 163 1.33 -12.03 5.39
N ARG A 164 1.93 -13.23 5.49
CA ARG A 164 2.63 -13.73 6.66
C ARG A 164 4.05 -14.15 6.28
N PRO A 165 5.04 -13.95 7.16
CA PRO A 165 6.39 -14.42 6.87
C PRO A 165 6.40 -15.92 6.74
N MET A 166 7.10 -16.42 5.72
CA MET A 166 7.30 -17.88 5.59
C MET A 166 8.15 -18.38 6.76
N LYS A 167 7.62 -19.39 7.44
CA LYS A 167 8.41 -20.10 8.46
C LYS A 167 9.49 -20.94 7.77
N HIS A 168 10.65 -21.00 8.36
CA HIS A 168 11.66 -21.97 7.95
C HIS A 168 11.04 -23.36 8.16
N THR A 169 10.90 -24.14 7.11
CA THR A 169 10.63 -25.58 7.22
C THR A 169 12.01 -26.24 7.26
N ASP A 170 12.39 -26.72 8.44
CA ASP A 170 13.56 -27.58 8.62
C ASP A 170 13.42 -28.85 7.77
#